data_12bcaaa42e7ea29f581678683ff1aebb
#
_entry.id   12bcaaa42e7ea29f581678683ff1aebb
#
_cell.length_a   1.000
_cell.length_b   1.000
_cell.length_c   1.000
_cell.angle_alpha   90.00
_cell.angle_beta   90.00
_cell.angle_gamma   90.00
#
_symmetry.space_group_name_H-M   'P 1'
#
loop_
_entity.id
_entity.type
_entity.pdbx_description
1 polymer ?
#
loop_
_entity_poly.entity_id
_entity_poly.type
_entity_poly.pdbx_seq_one_letter_code
_entity_poly.pdbx_strand_id
1 'polypeptide(L)'
;MFLLCAASLGLQAGDQLGTFRGASPSRLRAPALVASTATDAEDATSDITFPTETSPMQQAQRGLTFASRAIPIVVNYLRLFSTLKLQERITGQCLDDEECEVLWNEEHDKGSTAFSEVVKELKGFYTKWGQIVASRQDLFPQQYTDKLAGLTDLVDPMDAALVRAVISQELLHDDETFEDIFAEFDDEPLGAASVAQVHRAVLTEAYGGQTVAVKVQRPAIEAKLLGDVAALKALARAIRGLEAVPVDYYTVFSELEAQLADEFDFVKEAAAMERIGSALSTDADGTPCTPVIVTPRPVGGLVTRRVLVMDFLPGVPLSRAVEEMARRGIDPDSAEAQLFGRNLLSALTAAFGRTILELGFFHADPHPGNIFVLDDGRVGLIDFGQVKQIGARQSATLARVMIALNERTSDEDLEQLDQISRLALELGVRLRDDAPREGPAATAIWLFDGSVETLPGGFDVSEISPNSPVKVLKTFPQELTLVGRSTVLIKGIAARLGVKWSLADEWAPIARRLLERQSSANERRLGEPPKLRSVGRLLSAWAAGKGSAIVQALPTPVRRPLAAVAVRVTKFREARRERKARARGSSRGQQP
;
A
#
# COMPACT_ATOMS: atom_id res chain seq x y z
N MET A 1 -4.29 -18.78 -16.72
CA MET A 1 -3.87 -17.80 -15.69
C MET A 1 -4.52 -18.05 -14.34
N PHE A 2 -5.84 -18.21 -14.24
CA PHE A 2 -6.53 -18.46 -12.96
C PHE A 2 -6.25 -19.81 -12.30
N LEU A 3 -5.79 -20.79 -13.05
CA LEU A 3 -5.42 -22.13 -12.57
C LEU A 3 -3.92 -22.29 -12.23
N LEU A 4 -3.14 -21.28 -12.54
CA LEU A 4 -1.67 -21.31 -12.52
C LEU A 4 -1.06 -21.44 -11.13
N CYS A 5 -1.69 -20.85 -10.11
CA CYS A 5 -1.17 -20.92 -8.74
C CYS A 5 -1.42 -22.26 -8.04
N ALA A 6 -2.29 -23.09 -8.59
CA ALA A 6 -2.67 -24.35 -7.94
C ALA A 6 -1.67 -25.48 -8.13
N ALA A 7 -0.99 -25.46 -9.26
CA ALA A 7 -0.14 -26.56 -9.66
C ALA A 7 1.34 -26.41 -9.29
N SER A 8 1.81 -25.15 -9.16
CA SER A 8 3.20 -24.88 -8.75
C SER A 8 3.47 -25.02 -7.25
N LEU A 9 2.41 -25.20 -6.45
CA LEU A 9 2.52 -25.27 -4.99
C LEU A 9 2.14 -26.65 -4.47
N GLY A 10 2.48 -27.77 -5.01
CA GLY A 10 2.41 -29.11 -4.43
C GLY A 10 1.53 -29.32 -3.18
N LEU A 11 0.40 -28.59 -3.06
CA LEU A 11 -0.42 -28.52 -1.86
C LEU A 11 -1.45 -29.67 -1.89
N GLN A 12 -1.17 -30.71 -1.13
CA GLN A 12 -2.20 -31.61 -0.64
C GLN A 12 -3.22 -30.80 0.18
N ALA A 13 -4.45 -30.74 -0.34
CA ALA A 13 -5.56 -30.11 0.35
C ALA A 13 -5.98 -30.98 1.56
N GLY A 14 -5.63 -30.51 2.75
CA GLY A 14 -6.13 -31.02 4.01
C GLY A 14 -6.86 -29.91 4.74
N ASP A 15 -8.18 -30.13 4.91
CA ASP A 15 -9.16 -29.44 5.74
C ASP A 15 -8.66 -28.39 6.75
N GLN A 16 -9.17 -27.17 6.64
CA GLN A 16 -9.96 -26.45 7.65
C GLN A 16 -10.28 -25.01 7.21
N LEU A 17 -11.51 -24.83 6.70
CA LEU A 17 -12.11 -23.51 6.50
C LEU A 17 -12.91 -23.13 7.75
N GLY A 18 -12.35 -22.22 8.55
CA GLY A 18 -13.07 -21.51 9.61
C GLY A 18 -13.95 -20.40 9.02
N THR A 19 -15.25 -20.53 9.22
CA THR A 19 -16.28 -19.58 8.77
C THR A 19 -16.23 -18.29 9.56
N PHE A 20 -15.92 -17.17 8.89
CA PHE A 20 -16.24 -15.82 9.39
C PHE A 20 -17.60 -15.37 8.84
N ARG A 21 -18.57 -15.22 9.74
CA ARG A 21 -19.88 -14.60 9.44
C ARG A 21 -19.75 -13.10 9.45
N GLY A 22 -20.34 -12.48 8.41
CA GLY A 22 -20.27 -11.09 8.08
C GLY A 22 -21.04 -10.15 9.01
N ALA A 23 -20.63 -8.89 8.94
CA ALA A 23 -21.41 -7.73 9.35
C ALA A 23 -21.88 -6.99 8.07
N SER A 24 -23.17 -6.68 8.02
CA SER A 24 -23.82 -5.98 6.91
C SER A 24 -23.39 -4.51 6.84
N PRO A 25 -23.18 -3.93 5.65
CA PRO A 25 -22.91 -2.52 5.51
C PRO A 25 -24.22 -1.70 5.50
N SER A 26 -24.25 -0.65 6.33
CA SER A 26 -25.28 0.37 6.34
C SER A 26 -25.24 1.20 5.05
N ARG A 27 -26.42 1.38 4.45
CA ARG A 27 -26.63 2.20 3.25
C ARG A 27 -26.35 3.68 3.54
N LEU A 28 -25.36 4.26 2.88
CA LEU A 28 -25.21 5.71 2.73
C LEU A 28 -25.85 6.14 1.41
N ARG A 29 -26.79 7.09 1.52
CA ARG A 29 -27.45 7.75 0.38
C ARG A 29 -26.46 8.65 -0.35
N ALA A 30 -26.42 8.55 -1.67
CA ALA A 30 -25.72 9.48 -2.54
C ALA A 30 -26.44 10.85 -2.56
N PRO A 31 -25.70 11.97 -2.63
CA PRO A 31 -26.30 13.28 -2.89
C PRO A 31 -26.71 13.41 -4.37
N ALA A 32 -27.85 14.06 -4.59
CA ALA A 32 -28.43 14.28 -5.90
C ALA A 32 -27.57 15.21 -6.76
N LEU A 33 -27.36 14.81 -8.03
CA LEU A 33 -26.83 15.71 -9.06
C LEU A 33 -27.84 16.83 -9.33
N VAL A 34 -27.38 18.07 -9.17
CA VAL A 34 -28.07 19.26 -9.68
C VAL A 34 -27.59 19.44 -11.12
N ALA A 35 -28.50 19.29 -12.07
CA ALA A 35 -28.27 19.63 -13.45
C ALA A 35 -28.28 21.16 -13.59
N SER A 36 -27.14 21.76 -13.94
CA SER A 36 -27.04 23.16 -14.35
C SER A 36 -27.22 23.23 -15.86
N THR A 37 -28.16 24.01 -16.30
CA THR A 37 -28.43 24.34 -17.70
C THR A 37 -27.35 25.30 -18.20
N ALA A 38 -26.65 24.88 -19.27
CA ALA A 38 -25.70 25.72 -19.99
C ALA A 38 -26.44 26.81 -20.77
N THR A 39 -25.98 28.05 -20.64
CA THR A 39 -26.23 29.13 -21.58
C THR A 39 -24.96 29.43 -22.36
N ASP A 40 -25.15 29.59 -23.67
CA ASP A 40 -24.17 29.72 -24.70
C ASP A 40 -23.17 30.86 -24.47
N ALA A 41 -21.88 30.52 -24.50
CA ALA A 41 -20.79 31.44 -24.87
C ALA A 41 -20.00 30.80 -26.00
N GLU A 42 -20.20 31.28 -27.19
CA GLU A 42 -19.41 30.98 -28.38
C GLU A 42 -17.99 31.53 -28.19
N ASP A 43 -17.00 30.64 -28.05
CA ASP A 43 -15.60 30.93 -28.35
C ASP A 43 -14.84 29.64 -28.73
N ALA A 44 -13.75 29.78 -29.46
CA ALA A 44 -13.01 28.90 -30.34
C ALA A 44 -12.56 27.50 -29.80
N THR A 45 -13.22 26.91 -28.80
CA THR A 45 -13.01 25.55 -28.28
C THR A 45 -14.03 24.52 -28.78
N SER A 46 -14.84 24.86 -29.77
CA SER A 46 -16.08 24.18 -30.18
C SER A 46 -15.90 22.81 -30.87
N ASP A 47 -14.68 22.28 -31.06
CA ASP A 47 -14.46 21.00 -31.73
C ASP A 47 -13.71 19.93 -30.89
N ILE A 48 -13.41 20.19 -29.62
CA ILE A 48 -12.76 19.19 -28.77
C ILE A 48 -13.84 18.26 -28.20
N THR A 49 -14.04 17.11 -28.86
CA THR A 49 -14.88 16.05 -28.31
C THR A 49 -14.14 15.34 -27.19
N PHE A 50 -14.56 15.56 -25.94
CA PHE A 50 -14.12 14.71 -24.85
C PHE A 50 -14.46 13.26 -25.17
N PRO A 51 -13.54 12.30 -24.97
CA PRO A 51 -13.87 10.89 -25.07
C PRO A 51 -15.04 10.61 -24.13
N THR A 52 -16.20 10.32 -24.69
CA THR A 52 -17.38 9.93 -23.93
C THR A 52 -17.05 8.70 -23.09
N GLU A 53 -17.63 8.62 -21.91
CA GLU A 53 -17.60 7.40 -21.09
C GLU A 53 -17.82 6.19 -22.00
N THR A 54 -16.98 5.15 -21.84
CA THR A 54 -17.12 3.93 -22.65
C THR A 54 -18.56 3.47 -22.54
N SER A 55 -19.27 3.42 -23.67
CA SER A 55 -20.67 3.00 -23.66
C SER A 55 -20.77 1.58 -23.06
N PRO A 56 -21.89 1.21 -22.42
CA PRO A 56 -22.09 -0.16 -21.93
C PRO A 56 -21.81 -1.23 -22.99
N MET A 57 -22.06 -0.88 -24.26
CA MET A 57 -21.79 -1.75 -25.41
C MET A 57 -20.28 -1.93 -25.67
N GLN A 58 -19.51 -0.86 -25.57
CA GLN A 58 -18.04 -0.93 -25.69
C GLN A 58 -17.40 -1.69 -24.52
N GLN A 59 -17.91 -1.50 -23.30
CA GLN A 59 -17.49 -2.28 -22.14
C GLN A 59 -17.82 -3.77 -22.32
N ALA A 60 -19.02 -4.09 -22.79
CA ALA A 60 -19.42 -5.47 -23.08
C ALA A 60 -18.55 -6.08 -24.19
N GLN A 61 -18.23 -5.33 -25.25
CA GLN A 61 -17.36 -5.79 -26.33
C GLN A 61 -15.94 -6.07 -25.81
N ARG A 62 -15.37 -5.20 -24.97
CA ARG A 62 -14.05 -5.43 -24.34
C ARG A 62 -14.08 -6.68 -23.45
N GLY A 63 -15.12 -6.84 -22.64
CA GLY A 63 -15.32 -8.02 -21.80
C GLY A 63 -15.45 -9.31 -22.64
N LEU A 64 -16.16 -9.28 -23.77
CA LEU A 64 -16.25 -10.41 -24.70
C LEU A 64 -14.92 -10.72 -25.37
N THR A 65 -14.16 -9.71 -25.80
CA THR A 65 -12.81 -9.89 -26.36
C THR A 65 -11.89 -10.55 -25.33
N PHE A 66 -11.89 -10.03 -24.10
CA PHE A 66 -11.14 -10.65 -23.01
C PHE A 66 -11.56 -12.10 -22.78
N ALA A 67 -12.87 -12.36 -22.63
CA ALA A 67 -13.39 -13.70 -22.39
C ALA A 67 -13.03 -14.68 -23.52
N SER A 68 -13.13 -14.26 -24.78
CA SER A 68 -12.79 -15.09 -25.94
C SER A 68 -11.31 -15.51 -25.96
N ARG A 69 -10.42 -14.71 -25.39
CA ARG A 69 -8.97 -14.96 -25.31
C ARG A 69 -8.58 -15.69 -24.01
N ALA A 70 -9.22 -15.34 -22.88
CA ALA A 70 -8.90 -15.89 -21.58
C ALA A 70 -9.51 -17.28 -21.34
N ILE A 71 -10.72 -17.55 -21.86
CA ILE A 71 -11.41 -18.85 -21.68
C ILE A 71 -10.58 -20.01 -22.22
N PRO A 72 -9.99 -19.97 -23.43
CA PRO A 72 -9.14 -21.05 -23.93
C PRO A 72 -7.97 -21.37 -23.00
N ILE A 73 -7.35 -20.35 -22.41
CA ILE A 73 -6.26 -20.54 -21.43
C ILE A 73 -6.79 -21.34 -20.24
N VAL A 74 -7.90 -20.90 -19.65
CA VAL A 74 -8.53 -21.59 -18.51
C VAL A 74 -8.92 -23.04 -18.87
N VAL A 75 -9.51 -23.25 -20.04
CA VAL A 75 -9.93 -24.59 -20.49
C VAL A 75 -8.72 -25.52 -20.63
N ASN A 76 -7.61 -25.06 -21.19
CA ASN A 76 -6.40 -25.86 -21.33
C ASN A 76 -5.84 -26.30 -19.98
N TYR A 77 -5.78 -25.37 -19.00
CA TYR A 77 -5.39 -25.70 -17.64
C TYR A 77 -6.32 -26.72 -16.97
N LEU A 78 -7.63 -26.54 -17.11
CA LEU A 78 -8.62 -27.50 -16.58
C LEU A 78 -8.48 -28.87 -17.24
N ARG A 79 -8.21 -28.90 -18.55
CA ARG A 79 -7.99 -30.13 -19.30
C ARG A 79 -6.75 -30.85 -18.79
N LEU A 80 -5.60 -30.16 -18.65
CA LEU A 80 -4.37 -30.74 -18.12
C LEU A 80 -4.61 -31.31 -16.72
N PHE A 81 -5.18 -30.50 -15.80
CA PHE A 81 -5.52 -30.94 -14.45
C PHE A 81 -6.41 -32.18 -14.43
N SER A 82 -7.48 -32.19 -15.25
CA SER A 82 -8.40 -33.33 -15.33
C SER A 82 -7.72 -34.58 -15.90
N THR A 83 -6.81 -34.41 -16.86
CA THR A 83 -6.05 -35.52 -17.47
C THR A 83 -5.12 -36.16 -16.44
N LEU A 84 -4.38 -35.34 -15.68
CA LEU A 84 -3.48 -35.82 -14.63
C LEU A 84 -4.25 -36.56 -13.52
N LYS A 85 -5.37 -36.00 -13.03
CA LYS A 85 -6.24 -36.68 -12.05
C LYS A 85 -6.85 -37.98 -12.57
N LEU A 86 -7.23 -38.04 -13.86
CA LEU A 86 -7.79 -39.24 -14.46
C LEU A 86 -6.71 -40.32 -14.59
N GLN A 87 -5.50 -39.94 -15.00
CA GLN A 87 -4.36 -40.85 -15.09
C GLN A 87 -4.02 -41.44 -13.72
N GLU A 88 -3.94 -40.64 -12.68
CA GLU A 88 -3.74 -41.08 -11.29
C GLU A 88 -4.81 -42.12 -10.87
N ARG A 89 -6.09 -41.82 -11.17
CA ARG A 89 -7.20 -42.73 -10.84
C ARG A 89 -7.16 -44.06 -11.60
N ILE A 90 -6.73 -44.07 -12.86
CA ILE A 90 -6.70 -45.27 -13.71
C ILE A 90 -5.47 -46.11 -13.42
N THR A 91 -4.30 -45.50 -13.27
CA THR A 91 -3.02 -46.20 -13.12
C THR A 91 -2.69 -46.51 -11.65
N GLY A 92 -3.34 -45.82 -10.70
CA GLY A 92 -2.98 -45.88 -9.27
C GLY A 92 -1.60 -45.32 -8.97
N GLN A 93 -0.94 -44.68 -9.95
CA GLN A 93 0.36 -44.05 -9.82
C GLN A 93 0.25 -42.58 -10.22
N CYS A 94 0.74 -41.68 -9.38
CA CYS A 94 1.01 -40.30 -9.78
C CYS A 94 2.19 -40.31 -10.76
N LEU A 95 2.19 -39.44 -11.75
CA LEU A 95 3.41 -39.07 -12.46
C LEU A 95 4.43 -38.57 -11.42
N ASP A 96 5.70 -38.79 -11.69
CA ASP A 96 6.71 -38.20 -10.81
C ASP A 96 6.67 -36.66 -10.87
N ASP A 97 7.25 -36.02 -9.87
CA ASP A 97 7.19 -34.56 -9.72
C ASP A 97 7.85 -33.86 -10.93
N GLU A 98 8.91 -34.44 -11.51
CA GLU A 98 9.62 -33.90 -12.67
C GLU A 98 8.75 -33.97 -13.95
N GLU A 99 8.08 -35.07 -14.20
CA GLU A 99 7.17 -35.22 -15.37
C GLU A 99 5.98 -34.28 -15.26
N CYS A 100 5.41 -34.14 -14.07
CA CYS A 100 4.33 -33.17 -13.80
C CYS A 100 4.80 -31.74 -14.04
N GLU A 101 5.99 -31.38 -13.55
CA GLU A 101 6.55 -30.05 -13.70
C GLU A 101 6.78 -29.67 -15.16
N VAL A 102 7.28 -30.60 -15.98
CA VAL A 102 7.46 -30.39 -17.43
C VAL A 102 6.12 -30.06 -18.10
N LEU A 103 5.06 -30.83 -17.84
CA LEU A 103 3.74 -30.62 -18.44
C LEU A 103 3.14 -29.26 -18.02
N TRP A 104 3.28 -28.89 -16.74
CA TRP A 104 2.83 -27.60 -16.25
C TRP A 104 3.61 -26.45 -16.86
N ASN A 105 4.95 -26.58 -16.97
CA ASN A 105 5.80 -25.55 -17.56
C ASN A 105 5.48 -25.29 -19.03
N GLU A 106 5.19 -26.34 -19.82
CA GLU A 106 4.72 -26.18 -21.20
C GLU A 106 3.39 -25.41 -21.29
N GLU A 107 2.44 -25.71 -20.40
CA GLU A 107 1.17 -25.02 -20.38
C GLU A 107 1.31 -23.58 -19.86
N HIS A 108 2.24 -23.33 -18.91
CA HIS A 108 2.60 -21.98 -18.45
C HIS A 108 3.19 -21.14 -19.60
N ASP A 109 4.03 -21.70 -20.45
CA ASP A 109 4.58 -21.00 -21.61
C ASP A 109 3.52 -20.62 -22.63
N LYS A 110 2.61 -21.54 -22.96
CA LYS A 110 1.47 -21.26 -23.86
C LYS A 110 0.56 -20.20 -23.27
N GLY A 111 0.18 -20.36 -22.00
CA GLY A 111 -0.73 -19.47 -21.30
C GLY A 111 -0.15 -18.05 -21.12
N SER A 112 1.13 -17.94 -20.77
CA SER A 112 1.81 -16.63 -20.61
C SER A 112 1.93 -15.89 -21.93
N THR A 113 2.20 -16.60 -23.04
CA THR A 113 2.24 -16.02 -24.37
C THR A 113 0.88 -15.45 -24.78
N ALA A 114 -0.17 -16.29 -24.69
CA ALA A 114 -1.52 -15.86 -25.01
C ALA A 114 -1.99 -14.69 -24.14
N PHE A 115 -1.64 -14.70 -22.85
CA PHE A 115 -1.98 -13.61 -21.94
C PHE A 115 -1.22 -12.32 -22.26
N SER A 116 0.05 -12.39 -22.60
CA SER A 116 0.82 -11.20 -23.04
C SER A 116 0.19 -10.54 -24.28
N GLU A 117 -0.32 -11.33 -25.21
CA GLU A 117 -1.06 -10.83 -26.38
C GLU A 117 -2.36 -10.13 -25.98
N VAL A 118 -3.13 -10.71 -25.04
CA VAL A 118 -4.34 -10.08 -24.49
C VAL A 118 -4.05 -8.71 -23.88
N VAL A 119 -2.98 -8.62 -23.10
CA VAL A 119 -2.57 -7.36 -22.46
C VAL A 119 -2.20 -6.31 -23.51
N LYS A 120 -1.45 -6.69 -24.54
CA LYS A 120 -1.06 -5.78 -25.64
C LYS A 120 -2.24 -5.32 -26.48
N GLU A 121 -3.23 -6.19 -26.72
CA GLU A 121 -4.42 -5.88 -27.52
C GLU A 121 -5.38 -4.96 -26.74
N LEU A 122 -5.69 -5.28 -25.49
CA LEU A 122 -6.71 -4.59 -24.70
C LEU A 122 -6.20 -3.32 -24.03
N LYS A 123 -4.91 -3.24 -23.74
CA LYS A 123 -4.27 -2.08 -23.08
C LYS A 123 -5.01 -1.65 -21.78
N GLY A 124 -4.70 -0.47 -21.26
CA GLY A 124 -5.41 0.09 -20.10
C GLY A 124 -5.28 -0.77 -18.84
N PHE A 125 -6.39 -1.20 -18.24
CA PHE A 125 -6.36 -2.03 -17.02
C PHE A 125 -5.52 -3.32 -17.19
N TYR A 126 -5.59 -3.96 -18.35
CA TYR A 126 -4.85 -5.20 -18.59
C TYR A 126 -3.34 -4.98 -18.59
N THR A 127 -2.85 -3.79 -19.00
CA THR A 127 -1.43 -3.41 -18.86
C THR A 127 -1.06 -3.29 -17.38
N LYS A 128 -1.84 -2.56 -16.59
CA LYS A 128 -1.65 -2.44 -15.14
C LYS A 128 -1.71 -3.80 -14.45
N TRP A 129 -2.67 -4.64 -14.85
CA TRP A 129 -2.75 -6.02 -14.37
C TRP A 129 -1.50 -6.84 -14.74
N GLY A 130 -1.03 -6.72 -15.97
CA GLY A 130 0.21 -7.36 -16.41
C GLY A 130 1.43 -6.96 -15.57
N GLN A 131 1.55 -5.69 -15.21
CA GLN A 131 2.60 -5.20 -14.30
C GLN A 131 2.49 -5.79 -12.90
N ILE A 132 1.26 -5.89 -12.35
CA ILE A 132 1.03 -6.54 -11.06
C ILE A 132 1.44 -8.01 -11.14
N VAL A 133 1.08 -8.73 -12.20
CA VAL A 133 1.51 -10.11 -12.42
C VAL A 133 3.03 -10.20 -12.51
N ALA A 134 3.68 -9.32 -13.27
CA ALA A 134 5.13 -9.27 -13.40
C ALA A 134 5.85 -9.05 -12.06
N SER A 135 5.25 -8.30 -11.15
CA SER A 135 5.82 -7.98 -9.83
C SER A 135 5.56 -9.04 -8.75
N ARG A 136 4.70 -10.04 -9.02
CA ARG A 136 4.23 -11.02 -8.04
C ARG A 136 4.69 -12.44 -8.39
N GLN A 137 6.01 -12.66 -8.32
CA GLN A 137 6.62 -13.98 -8.50
C GLN A 137 6.16 -15.01 -7.44
N ASP A 138 5.66 -14.52 -6.31
CA ASP A 138 5.05 -15.32 -5.25
C ASP A 138 3.69 -15.93 -5.63
N LEU A 139 2.98 -15.31 -6.59
CA LEU A 139 1.63 -15.71 -7.00
C LEU A 139 1.54 -16.25 -8.43
N PHE A 140 2.52 -15.98 -9.26
CA PHE A 140 2.47 -16.34 -10.70
C PHE A 140 3.75 -17.06 -11.13
N PRO A 141 3.64 -18.08 -12.02
CA PRO A 141 4.79 -18.76 -12.57
C PRO A 141 5.75 -17.82 -13.29
N GLN A 142 7.02 -18.16 -13.25
CA GLN A 142 8.11 -17.37 -13.82
C GLN A 142 7.88 -17.00 -15.30
N GLN A 143 7.30 -17.90 -16.11
CA GLN A 143 6.98 -17.65 -17.51
C GLN A 143 6.04 -16.45 -17.70
N TYR A 144 5.11 -16.22 -16.76
CA TYR A 144 4.22 -15.05 -16.80
C TYR A 144 4.95 -13.79 -16.37
N THR A 145 5.69 -13.87 -15.26
CA THR A 145 6.42 -12.70 -14.74
C THR A 145 7.45 -12.21 -15.72
N ASP A 146 8.19 -13.11 -16.36
CA ASP A 146 9.23 -12.77 -17.34
C ASP A 146 8.65 -12.14 -18.62
N LYS A 147 7.57 -12.72 -19.17
CA LYS A 147 6.93 -12.18 -20.39
C LYS A 147 6.24 -10.85 -20.20
N LEU A 148 5.83 -10.57 -18.96
CA LEU A 148 5.12 -9.33 -18.61
C LEU A 148 6.05 -8.26 -18.01
N ALA A 149 7.27 -8.61 -17.59
CA ALA A 149 8.26 -7.70 -17.01
C ALA A 149 8.66 -6.54 -17.96
N GLY A 150 8.55 -6.75 -19.28
CA GLY A 150 8.81 -5.71 -20.28
C GLY A 150 7.61 -4.84 -20.66
N LEU A 151 6.46 -5.03 -20.01
CA LEU A 151 5.29 -4.18 -20.23
C LEU A 151 5.50 -2.85 -19.51
N THR A 152 6.16 -1.92 -20.20
CA THR A 152 6.21 -0.53 -19.77
C THR A 152 4.86 0.13 -20.01
N ASP A 153 4.53 1.14 -19.18
CA ASP A 153 3.33 1.99 -19.35
C ASP A 153 3.42 2.93 -20.57
N LEU A 154 3.99 2.46 -21.67
CA LEU A 154 4.04 3.24 -22.91
C LEU A 154 2.62 3.33 -23.48
N VAL A 155 1.89 4.30 -22.99
CA VAL A 155 0.59 4.72 -23.52
C VAL A 155 0.82 5.95 -24.38
N ASP A 156 0.25 5.94 -25.58
CA ASP A 156 0.32 7.10 -26.47
C ASP A 156 -0.13 8.36 -25.70
N PRO A 157 0.60 9.48 -25.78
CA PRO A 157 0.21 10.73 -25.14
C PRO A 157 -1.19 11.18 -25.58
N MET A 158 -1.90 11.87 -24.69
CA MET A 158 -3.10 12.61 -25.08
C MET A 158 -2.70 13.80 -25.94
N ASP A 159 -3.59 14.20 -26.85
CA ASP A 159 -3.45 15.44 -27.61
C ASP A 159 -3.37 16.64 -26.65
N ALA A 160 -2.48 17.60 -26.95
CA ALA A 160 -2.26 18.76 -26.10
C ALA A 160 -3.53 19.62 -25.95
N ALA A 161 -4.35 19.73 -27.00
CA ALA A 161 -5.61 20.45 -26.93
C ALA A 161 -6.60 19.79 -25.96
N LEU A 162 -6.66 18.45 -25.96
CA LEU A 162 -7.47 17.71 -24.98
C LEU A 162 -6.97 17.93 -23.56
N VAL A 163 -5.65 17.93 -23.34
CA VAL A 163 -5.05 18.21 -22.03
C VAL A 163 -5.44 19.58 -21.52
N ARG A 164 -5.26 20.63 -22.36
CA ARG A 164 -5.66 22.00 -22.02
C ARG A 164 -7.14 22.09 -21.70
N ALA A 165 -8.00 21.41 -22.48
CA ALA A 165 -9.44 21.39 -22.22
C ALA A 165 -9.79 20.73 -20.85
N VAL A 166 -9.12 19.62 -20.47
CA VAL A 166 -9.31 18.99 -19.15
C VAL A 166 -8.88 19.94 -18.03
N ILE A 167 -7.71 20.60 -18.19
CA ILE A 167 -7.21 21.55 -17.20
C ILE A 167 -8.18 22.72 -17.05
N SER A 168 -8.63 23.30 -18.18
CA SER A 168 -9.58 24.39 -18.19
C SER A 168 -10.89 24.02 -17.49
N GLN A 169 -11.45 22.85 -17.80
CA GLN A 169 -12.68 22.36 -17.17
C GLN A 169 -12.54 22.16 -15.65
N GLU A 170 -11.36 21.76 -15.17
CA GLU A 170 -11.16 21.40 -13.77
C GLU A 170 -10.68 22.56 -12.90
N LEU A 171 -9.93 23.52 -13.46
CA LEU A 171 -9.29 24.59 -12.70
C LEU A 171 -9.87 25.99 -12.91
N LEU A 172 -10.41 26.29 -14.11
CA LEU A 172 -10.86 27.65 -14.41
C LEU A 172 -12.22 27.97 -13.76
N HIS A 173 -12.33 29.17 -13.25
CA HIS A 173 -13.57 29.79 -12.82
C HIS A 173 -14.18 30.63 -13.95
N ASP A 174 -15.44 31.08 -13.81
CA ASP A 174 -16.27 31.66 -14.89
C ASP A 174 -15.61 32.79 -15.70
N ASP A 175 -14.66 33.56 -15.14
CA ASP A 175 -13.99 34.69 -15.80
C ASP A 175 -12.48 34.44 -16.03
N GLU A 176 -11.97 33.23 -15.78
CA GLU A 176 -10.54 32.92 -15.91
C GLU A 176 -10.23 32.23 -17.25
N THR A 177 -9.08 32.54 -17.80
CA THR A 177 -8.51 31.88 -18.97
C THR A 177 -7.34 30.97 -18.59
N PHE A 178 -6.97 30.06 -19.46
CA PHE A 178 -5.81 29.18 -19.26
C PHE A 178 -4.51 29.98 -19.03
N GLU A 179 -4.38 31.10 -19.74
CA GLU A 179 -3.24 32.01 -19.70
C GLU A 179 -3.18 32.85 -18.42
N ASP A 180 -4.27 32.97 -17.68
CA ASP A 180 -4.26 33.61 -16.35
C ASP A 180 -3.56 32.76 -15.30
N ILE A 181 -3.58 31.42 -15.45
CA ILE A 181 -2.91 30.47 -14.56
C ILE A 181 -1.50 30.14 -15.07
N PHE A 182 -1.34 29.83 -16.35
CA PHE A 182 -0.10 29.34 -16.93
C PHE A 182 0.52 30.35 -17.88
N ALA A 183 1.69 30.90 -17.52
CA ALA A 183 2.48 31.76 -18.41
C ALA A 183 3.13 30.96 -19.56
N GLU A 184 3.55 29.71 -19.27
CA GLU A 184 4.08 28.75 -20.23
C GLU A 184 3.52 27.37 -19.95
N PHE A 185 3.26 26.59 -20.99
CA PHE A 185 2.80 25.20 -20.89
C PHE A 185 3.39 24.37 -22.02
N ASP A 186 4.18 23.36 -21.65
CA ASP A 186 4.83 22.47 -22.61
C ASP A 186 3.80 21.44 -23.13
N ASP A 187 3.52 21.47 -24.44
CA ASP A 187 2.56 20.54 -25.07
C ASP A 187 3.07 19.10 -25.10
N GLU A 188 4.41 18.90 -25.12
CA GLU A 188 5.02 17.57 -25.01
C GLU A 188 5.06 17.14 -23.53
N PRO A 189 4.50 15.95 -23.18
CA PRO A 189 4.48 15.52 -21.80
C PRO A 189 5.86 15.06 -21.32
N LEU A 190 6.15 15.31 -20.05
CA LEU A 190 7.31 14.75 -19.34
C LEU A 190 7.21 13.22 -19.23
N GLY A 191 5.98 12.71 -19.16
CA GLY A 191 5.68 11.29 -19.10
C GLY A 191 4.18 11.04 -19.26
N ALA A 192 3.84 9.90 -19.86
CA ALA A 192 2.47 9.46 -20.05
C ALA A 192 2.29 8.06 -19.51
N ALA A 193 1.30 7.88 -18.62
CA ALA A 193 0.94 6.61 -18.01
C ALA A 193 -0.50 6.20 -18.36
N SER A 194 -0.93 5.05 -17.86
CA SER A 194 -2.26 4.51 -18.12
C SER A 194 -3.40 5.39 -17.61
N VAL A 195 -3.21 6.05 -16.47
CA VAL A 195 -4.23 6.88 -15.80
C VAL A 195 -4.09 8.35 -16.11
N ALA A 196 -2.86 8.84 -16.24
CA ALA A 196 -2.56 10.26 -16.34
C ALA A 196 -1.34 10.54 -17.22
N GLN A 197 -1.14 11.80 -17.57
CA GLN A 197 0.12 12.29 -18.10
C GLN A 197 0.54 13.57 -17.36
N VAL A 198 1.83 13.88 -17.41
CA VAL A 198 2.43 14.99 -16.68
C VAL A 198 3.09 15.93 -17.66
N HIS A 199 2.83 17.22 -17.54
CA HIS A 199 3.42 18.28 -18.32
C HIS A 199 4.24 19.23 -17.44
N ARG A 200 5.24 19.87 -18.03
CA ARG A 200 5.92 21.00 -17.42
C ARG A 200 5.15 22.28 -17.76
N ALA A 201 5.03 23.16 -16.79
CA ALA A 201 4.45 24.49 -17.01
C ALA A 201 5.17 25.54 -16.13
N VAL A 202 4.94 26.82 -16.44
CA VAL A 202 5.34 27.95 -15.59
C VAL A 202 4.06 28.69 -15.21
N LEU A 203 3.86 28.89 -13.92
CA LEU A 203 2.72 29.66 -13.43
C LEU A 203 2.91 31.15 -13.71
N THR A 204 1.81 31.89 -13.83
CA THR A 204 1.85 33.35 -13.83
C THR A 204 2.28 33.92 -12.48
N GLU A 205 2.71 35.16 -12.45
CA GLU A 205 3.09 35.86 -11.20
C GLU A 205 1.95 35.87 -10.17
N ALA A 206 0.68 35.90 -10.64
CA ALA A 206 -0.48 35.82 -9.75
C ALA A 206 -0.55 34.51 -8.95
N TYR A 207 -0.01 33.44 -9.51
CA TYR A 207 0.08 32.10 -8.91
C TYR A 207 1.50 31.74 -8.42
N GLY A 208 2.43 32.73 -8.35
CA GLY A 208 3.75 32.56 -7.76
C GLY A 208 4.92 32.45 -8.76
N GLY A 209 4.68 32.46 -10.07
CA GLY A 209 5.71 32.53 -11.12
C GLY A 209 6.65 31.31 -11.22
N GLN A 210 6.37 30.23 -10.50
CA GLN A 210 7.26 29.08 -10.39
C GLN A 210 7.04 28.05 -11.48
N THR A 211 8.10 27.27 -11.80
CA THR A 211 7.98 26.09 -12.67
C THR A 211 7.29 24.96 -11.90
N VAL A 212 6.31 24.33 -12.54
CA VAL A 212 5.46 23.29 -11.96
C VAL A 212 5.37 22.06 -12.86
N ALA A 213 5.01 20.93 -12.27
CA ALA A 213 4.54 19.75 -12.96
C ALA A 213 3.02 19.67 -12.83
N VAL A 214 2.35 19.49 -13.97
CA VAL A 214 0.89 19.42 -14.08
C VAL A 214 0.50 17.98 -14.44
N LYS A 215 -0.03 17.23 -13.49
CA LYS A 215 -0.53 15.85 -13.67
C LYS A 215 -2.00 15.92 -14.04
N VAL A 216 -2.35 15.36 -15.22
CA VAL A 216 -3.69 15.46 -15.80
C VAL A 216 -4.23 14.05 -16.04
N GLN A 217 -5.39 13.75 -15.47
CA GLN A 217 -6.05 12.45 -15.62
C GLN A 217 -6.64 12.32 -17.04
N ARG A 218 -6.50 11.12 -17.61
CA ARG A 218 -7.12 10.80 -18.90
C ARG A 218 -8.64 10.79 -18.77
N PRO A 219 -9.38 11.51 -19.63
CA PRO A 219 -10.85 11.47 -19.63
C PRO A 219 -11.38 10.04 -19.77
N ALA A 220 -12.49 9.74 -19.09
CA ALA A 220 -13.19 8.46 -19.11
C ALA A 220 -12.37 7.21 -18.67
N ILE A 221 -11.12 7.39 -18.22
CA ILE A 221 -10.25 6.27 -17.85
C ILE A 221 -10.81 5.50 -16.63
N GLU A 222 -11.37 6.20 -15.65
CA GLU A 222 -11.97 5.60 -14.46
C GLU A 222 -13.08 4.60 -14.83
N ALA A 223 -14.05 5.04 -15.64
CA ALA A 223 -15.16 4.19 -16.08
C ALA A 223 -14.67 2.98 -16.89
N LYS A 224 -13.66 3.19 -17.74
CA LYS A 224 -13.04 2.12 -18.53
C LYS A 224 -12.36 1.07 -17.66
N LEU A 225 -11.52 1.49 -16.71
CA LEU A 225 -10.77 0.57 -15.85
C LEU A 225 -11.68 -0.17 -14.88
N LEU A 226 -12.66 0.50 -14.26
CA LEU A 226 -13.63 -0.14 -13.38
C LEU A 226 -14.52 -1.13 -14.14
N GLY A 227 -14.88 -0.84 -15.40
CA GLY A 227 -15.59 -1.77 -16.26
C GLY A 227 -14.78 -3.05 -16.56
N ASP A 228 -13.50 -2.92 -16.87
CA ASP A 228 -12.60 -4.05 -17.09
C ASP A 228 -12.46 -4.92 -15.81
N VAL A 229 -12.32 -4.30 -14.63
CA VAL A 229 -12.28 -5.02 -13.33
C VAL A 229 -13.59 -5.74 -13.05
N ALA A 230 -14.74 -5.11 -13.33
CA ALA A 230 -16.04 -5.74 -13.15
C ALA A 230 -16.19 -7.00 -14.00
N ALA A 231 -15.69 -7.01 -15.24
CA ALA A 231 -15.67 -8.18 -16.11
C ALA A 231 -14.81 -9.31 -15.52
N LEU A 232 -13.63 -8.98 -14.99
CA LEU A 232 -12.76 -9.96 -14.31
C LEU A 232 -13.38 -10.52 -13.04
N LYS A 233 -14.03 -9.69 -12.23
CA LYS A 233 -14.77 -10.13 -11.03
C LYS A 233 -15.92 -11.07 -11.39
N ALA A 234 -16.64 -10.80 -12.50
CA ALA A 234 -17.70 -11.68 -12.97
C ALA A 234 -17.14 -13.06 -13.35
N LEU A 235 -16.02 -13.11 -14.09
CA LEU A 235 -15.34 -14.36 -14.43
C LEU A 235 -14.83 -15.08 -13.17
N ALA A 236 -14.16 -14.37 -12.27
CA ALA A 236 -13.67 -14.94 -11.02
C ALA A 236 -14.79 -15.52 -10.15
N ARG A 237 -15.96 -14.87 -10.13
CA ARG A 237 -17.15 -15.40 -9.43
C ARG A 237 -17.66 -16.69 -10.05
N ALA A 238 -17.61 -16.81 -11.37
CA ALA A 238 -18.07 -18.01 -12.10
C ALA A 238 -17.19 -19.23 -11.83
N ILE A 239 -15.88 -19.03 -11.59
CA ILE A 239 -14.93 -20.13 -11.32
C ILE A 239 -14.65 -20.35 -9.83
N ARG A 240 -15.24 -19.54 -8.95
CA ARG A 240 -15.08 -19.64 -7.51
C ARG A 240 -15.58 -20.96 -6.97
N GLY A 241 -14.76 -21.63 -6.16
CA GLY A 241 -15.11 -22.92 -5.56
C GLY A 241 -14.89 -24.14 -6.44
N LEU A 242 -14.32 -23.99 -7.65
CA LEU A 242 -13.81 -25.14 -8.40
C LEU A 242 -12.55 -25.67 -7.70
N GLU A 243 -12.49 -26.97 -7.48
CA GLU A 243 -11.35 -27.64 -6.82
C GLU A 243 -9.99 -27.33 -7.50
N ALA A 244 -10.02 -27.12 -8.81
CA ALA A 244 -8.88 -26.75 -9.61
C ALA A 244 -8.45 -25.28 -9.43
N VAL A 245 -9.15 -24.46 -8.63
CA VAL A 245 -8.90 -23.03 -8.44
C VAL A 245 -8.78 -22.73 -6.95
N PRO A 246 -7.60 -22.91 -6.34
CA PRO A 246 -7.40 -22.80 -4.90
C PRO A 246 -7.39 -21.34 -4.41
N VAL A 247 -7.21 -20.35 -5.32
CA VAL A 247 -7.13 -18.93 -4.96
C VAL A 247 -8.48 -18.26 -5.18
N ASP A 248 -8.94 -17.49 -4.21
CA ASP A 248 -10.14 -16.64 -4.34
C ASP A 248 -9.83 -15.37 -5.12
N TYR A 249 -9.79 -15.49 -6.46
CA TYR A 249 -9.54 -14.36 -7.36
C TYR A 249 -10.60 -13.26 -7.28
N TYR A 250 -11.82 -13.59 -6.84
CA TYR A 250 -12.83 -12.56 -6.63
C TYR A 250 -12.41 -11.58 -5.53
N THR A 251 -11.85 -12.08 -4.44
CA THR A 251 -11.28 -11.23 -3.37
C THR A 251 -10.09 -10.43 -3.89
N VAL A 252 -9.17 -11.05 -4.64
CA VAL A 252 -8.02 -10.37 -5.25
C VAL A 252 -8.46 -9.20 -6.15
N PHE A 253 -9.44 -9.42 -7.05
CA PHE A 253 -9.94 -8.35 -7.92
C PHE A 253 -10.75 -7.29 -7.17
N SER A 254 -11.38 -7.63 -6.05
CA SER A 254 -12.07 -6.64 -5.22
C SER A 254 -11.08 -5.73 -4.48
N GLU A 255 -9.94 -6.26 -4.04
CA GLU A 255 -8.85 -5.46 -3.48
C GLU A 255 -8.21 -4.54 -4.52
N LEU A 256 -7.99 -5.05 -5.74
CA LEU A 256 -7.49 -4.25 -6.85
C LEU A 256 -8.44 -3.11 -7.26
N GLU A 257 -9.75 -3.37 -7.27
CA GLU A 257 -10.76 -2.33 -7.50
C GLU A 257 -10.66 -1.20 -6.47
N ALA A 258 -10.48 -1.56 -5.20
CA ALA A 258 -10.30 -0.57 -4.14
C ALA A 258 -9.00 0.23 -4.29
N GLN A 259 -7.90 -0.42 -4.68
CA GLN A 259 -6.62 0.27 -4.94
C GLN A 259 -6.71 1.23 -6.12
N LEU A 260 -7.35 0.80 -7.23
CA LEU A 260 -7.56 1.66 -8.40
C LEU A 260 -8.42 2.88 -8.08
N ALA A 261 -9.44 2.73 -7.23
CA ALA A 261 -10.29 3.85 -6.82
C ALA A 261 -9.50 4.96 -6.12
N ASP A 262 -8.42 4.62 -5.42
CA ASP A 262 -7.54 5.60 -4.79
C ASP A 262 -6.62 6.30 -5.82
N GLU A 263 -6.19 5.61 -6.89
CA GLU A 263 -5.37 6.18 -7.98
C GLU A 263 -6.12 7.23 -8.83
N PHE A 264 -7.46 7.28 -8.79
CA PHE A 264 -8.27 8.29 -9.51
C PHE A 264 -8.52 9.56 -8.72
N ASP A 265 -7.97 9.73 -7.53
CA ASP A 265 -8.23 10.86 -6.66
C ASP A 265 -6.95 11.63 -6.34
N PHE A 266 -6.61 12.62 -7.18
CA PHE A 266 -5.41 13.43 -6.99
C PHE A 266 -5.45 14.34 -5.75
N VAL A 267 -6.63 14.56 -5.16
CA VAL A 267 -6.72 15.27 -3.86
C VAL A 267 -6.13 14.40 -2.76
N LYS A 268 -6.36 13.08 -2.81
CA LYS A 268 -5.72 12.13 -1.88
C LYS A 268 -4.22 12.05 -2.09
N GLU A 269 -3.77 12.03 -3.36
CA GLU A 269 -2.35 12.04 -3.71
C GLU A 269 -1.64 13.29 -3.19
N ALA A 270 -2.24 14.47 -3.39
CA ALA A 270 -1.74 15.73 -2.86
C ALA A 270 -1.63 15.73 -1.32
N ALA A 271 -2.67 15.26 -0.64
CA ALA A 271 -2.67 15.17 0.83
C ALA A 271 -1.61 14.17 1.35
N ALA A 272 -1.37 13.06 0.64
CA ALA A 272 -0.32 12.10 0.96
C ALA A 272 1.07 12.71 0.77
N MET A 273 1.27 13.43 -0.33
CA MET A 273 2.50 14.15 -0.66
C MET A 273 2.85 15.19 0.43
N GLU A 274 1.91 16.03 0.82
CA GLU A 274 2.08 17.00 1.89
C GLU A 274 2.40 16.35 3.23
N ARG A 275 1.70 15.27 3.57
CA ARG A 275 1.89 14.55 4.84
C ARG A 275 3.28 13.95 4.95
N ILE A 276 3.76 13.31 3.89
CA ILE A 276 5.10 12.71 3.85
C ILE A 276 6.16 13.80 3.77
N GLY A 277 5.99 14.80 2.91
CA GLY A 277 6.91 15.92 2.77
C GLY A 277 7.10 16.70 4.07
N SER A 278 6.03 17.00 4.78
CA SER A 278 6.08 17.65 6.10
C SER A 278 6.82 16.79 7.12
N ALA A 279 6.59 15.49 7.15
CA ALA A 279 7.27 14.58 8.06
C ALA A 279 8.78 14.49 7.76
N LEU A 280 9.19 14.56 6.50
CA LEU A 280 10.60 14.51 6.10
C LEU A 280 11.32 15.86 6.28
N SER A 281 10.57 16.97 6.29
CA SER A 281 11.10 18.33 6.47
C SER A 281 11.18 18.79 7.92
N THR A 282 10.82 17.95 8.88
CA THR A 282 10.91 18.22 10.32
C THR A 282 11.75 17.14 10.99
N ASP A 283 12.57 17.48 11.95
CA ASP A 283 13.30 16.49 12.74
C ASP A 283 12.39 15.78 13.78
N ALA A 284 13.05 14.96 14.59
CA ALA A 284 12.35 14.20 15.63
C ALA A 284 11.64 15.07 16.68
N ASP A 285 12.09 16.30 16.91
CA ASP A 285 11.55 17.23 17.90
C ASP A 285 10.54 18.20 17.29
N GLY A 286 10.24 18.04 15.97
CA GLY A 286 9.32 18.89 15.22
C GLY A 286 9.97 20.20 14.74
N THR A 287 11.29 20.33 14.83
CA THR A 287 12.03 21.48 14.31
C THR A 287 12.21 21.35 12.80
N PRO A 288 12.00 22.40 12.00
CA PRO A 288 12.27 22.36 10.57
C PRO A 288 13.72 21.96 10.26
N CYS A 289 13.91 20.99 9.39
CA CYS A 289 15.22 20.55 8.94
C CYS A 289 15.27 20.46 7.41
N THR A 290 16.48 20.46 6.87
CA THR A 290 16.65 20.16 5.44
C THR A 290 16.21 18.73 5.18
N PRO A 291 15.23 18.49 4.28
CA PRO A 291 14.72 17.17 4.05
C PRO A 291 15.79 16.27 3.43
N VAL A 292 15.86 15.05 3.94
CA VAL A 292 16.76 14.00 3.42
C VAL A 292 16.39 13.60 2.00
N ILE A 293 15.08 13.60 1.72
CA ILE A 293 14.50 13.40 0.39
C ILE A 293 13.56 14.57 0.11
N VAL A 294 13.65 15.14 -1.09
CA VAL A 294 12.76 16.19 -1.58
C VAL A 294 11.48 15.57 -2.12
N THR A 295 10.35 16.10 -1.70
CA THR A 295 9.04 15.76 -2.26
C THR A 295 8.45 17.01 -2.92
N PRO A 296 7.75 16.91 -4.06
CA PRO A 296 7.04 18.06 -4.60
C PRO A 296 5.95 18.51 -3.62
N ARG A 297 5.59 19.78 -3.67
CA ARG A 297 4.46 20.32 -2.89
C ARG A 297 3.32 20.66 -3.83
N PRO A 298 2.09 20.28 -3.51
CA PRO A 298 0.94 20.71 -4.29
C PRO A 298 0.78 22.23 -4.23
N VAL A 299 0.38 22.83 -5.35
CA VAL A 299 0.08 24.26 -5.41
C VAL A 299 -1.34 24.49 -4.89
N GLY A 300 -1.47 25.27 -3.83
CA GLY A 300 -2.76 25.55 -3.21
C GLY A 300 -3.75 26.19 -4.19
N GLY A 301 -4.99 25.70 -4.24
CA GLY A 301 -6.00 26.16 -5.19
C GLY A 301 -5.95 25.51 -6.58
N LEU A 302 -4.86 24.82 -6.95
CA LEU A 302 -4.71 24.18 -8.25
C LEU A 302 -4.66 22.64 -8.14
N VAL A 303 -5.46 22.09 -7.23
CA VAL A 303 -5.62 20.64 -7.03
C VAL A 303 -7.08 20.28 -7.08
N THR A 304 -7.43 19.42 -8.01
CA THR A 304 -8.77 18.82 -8.13
C THR A 304 -8.65 17.30 -8.13
N ARG A 305 -9.77 16.60 -8.28
CA ARG A 305 -9.74 15.14 -8.40
C ARG A 305 -8.97 14.66 -9.63
N ARG A 306 -8.90 15.46 -10.70
CA ARG A 306 -8.38 15.06 -12.03
C ARG A 306 -7.15 15.84 -12.48
N VAL A 307 -6.85 16.95 -11.82
CA VAL A 307 -5.68 17.77 -12.10
C VAL A 307 -4.92 18.04 -10.81
N LEU A 308 -3.62 17.83 -10.84
CA LEU A 308 -2.70 18.10 -9.73
C LEU A 308 -1.55 18.95 -10.24
N VAL A 309 -1.49 20.19 -9.79
CA VAL A 309 -0.35 21.09 -10.00
C VAL A 309 0.55 21.02 -8.78
N MET A 310 1.84 20.77 -9.00
CA MET A 310 2.83 20.57 -7.94
C MET A 310 4.20 21.10 -8.34
N ASP A 311 5.10 21.28 -7.38
CA ASP A 311 6.49 21.69 -7.62
C ASP A 311 7.12 20.80 -8.70
N PHE A 312 7.82 21.42 -9.67
CA PHE A 312 8.66 20.69 -10.61
C PHE A 312 9.98 20.32 -9.95
N LEU A 313 10.37 19.06 -9.97
CA LEU A 313 11.66 18.59 -9.49
C LEU A 313 12.61 18.40 -10.68
N PRO A 314 13.60 19.31 -10.86
CA PRO A 314 14.59 19.19 -11.94
C PRO A 314 15.52 18.01 -11.66
N GLY A 315 15.56 17.04 -12.56
CA GLY A 315 16.40 15.85 -12.39
C GLY A 315 15.96 14.71 -13.32
N VAL A 316 16.55 13.55 -13.10
CA VAL A 316 16.28 12.33 -13.88
C VAL A 316 15.86 11.18 -12.96
N PRO A 317 14.97 10.29 -13.41
CA PRO A 317 14.62 9.11 -12.63
C PRO A 317 15.84 8.19 -12.45
N LEU A 318 15.94 7.55 -11.30
CA LEU A 318 17.03 6.62 -10.94
C LEU A 318 17.18 5.49 -11.96
N SER A 319 16.07 5.07 -12.61
CA SER A 319 16.09 4.08 -13.69
C SER A 319 16.95 4.50 -14.88
N ARG A 320 17.12 5.81 -15.12
CA ARG A 320 17.95 6.39 -16.19
C ARG A 320 19.24 7.05 -15.69
N ALA A 321 19.53 6.94 -14.38
CA ALA A 321 20.70 7.60 -13.79
C ALA A 321 22.02 7.17 -14.41
N VAL A 322 22.19 5.86 -14.72
CA VAL A 322 23.40 5.33 -15.34
C VAL A 322 23.59 5.86 -16.78
N GLU A 323 22.52 5.95 -17.55
CA GLU A 323 22.55 6.53 -18.90
C GLU A 323 22.90 8.02 -18.86
N GLU A 324 22.36 8.74 -17.90
CA GLU A 324 22.64 10.16 -17.69
C GLU A 324 24.07 10.41 -17.22
N MET A 325 24.60 9.55 -16.34
CA MET A 325 26.02 9.59 -15.94
C MET A 325 26.93 9.40 -17.16
N ALA A 326 26.64 8.38 -17.99
CA ALA A 326 27.38 8.14 -19.23
C ALA A 326 27.31 9.35 -20.18
N ARG A 327 26.13 9.99 -20.32
CA ARG A 327 25.94 11.20 -21.14
C ARG A 327 26.76 12.39 -20.62
N ARG A 328 26.89 12.52 -19.30
CA ARG A 328 27.72 13.56 -18.64
C ARG A 328 29.20 13.20 -18.59
N GLY A 329 29.60 12.04 -19.10
CA GLY A 329 31.00 11.56 -19.08
C GLY A 329 31.49 11.13 -17.70
N ILE A 330 30.56 10.80 -16.79
CA ILE A 330 30.87 10.28 -15.43
C ILE A 330 30.97 8.77 -15.54
N ASP A 331 32.13 8.23 -15.13
CA ASP A 331 32.30 6.78 -15.01
C ASP A 331 31.50 6.25 -13.82
N PRO A 332 30.57 5.28 -14.04
CA PRO A 332 29.80 4.69 -12.95
C PRO A 332 30.64 4.05 -11.83
N ASP A 333 31.87 3.61 -12.13
CA ASP A 333 32.80 3.00 -11.18
C ASP A 333 33.71 4.05 -10.50
N SER A 334 33.57 5.33 -10.84
CA SER A 334 34.35 6.41 -10.24
C SER A 334 34.03 6.58 -8.73
N ALA A 335 35.01 7.10 -7.99
CA ALA A 335 34.82 7.42 -6.56
C ALA A 335 33.67 8.41 -6.32
N GLU A 336 33.43 9.33 -7.25
CA GLU A 336 32.35 10.31 -7.20
C GLU A 336 30.98 9.62 -7.34
N ALA A 337 30.83 8.72 -8.32
CA ALA A 337 29.62 7.93 -8.53
C ALA A 337 29.33 7.02 -7.32
N GLN A 338 30.37 6.39 -6.76
CA GLN A 338 30.21 5.56 -5.57
C GLN A 338 29.81 6.37 -4.33
N LEU A 339 30.39 7.57 -4.14
CA LEU A 339 30.01 8.47 -3.05
C LEU A 339 28.54 8.93 -3.19
N PHE A 340 28.15 9.32 -4.40
CA PHE A 340 26.76 9.65 -4.69
C PHE A 340 25.82 8.47 -4.39
N GLY A 341 26.16 7.27 -4.84
CA GLY A 341 25.39 6.05 -4.57
C GLY A 341 25.21 5.76 -3.08
N ARG A 342 26.25 5.93 -2.28
CA ARG A 342 26.18 5.81 -0.80
C ARG A 342 25.29 6.87 -0.18
N ASN A 343 25.36 8.12 -0.65
CA ASN A 343 24.50 9.19 -0.17
C ASN A 343 23.02 8.92 -0.51
N LEU A 344 22.74 8.45 -1.75
CA LEU A 344 21.43 8.01 -2.16
C LEU A 344 20.90 6.88 -1.27
N LEU A 345 21.72 5.86 -1.01
CA LEU A 345 21.38 4.73 -0.17
C LEU A 345 21.02 5.16 1.26
N SER A 346 21.86 6.01 1.85
CA SER A 346 21.63 6.58 3.19
C SER A 346 20.35 7.43 3.24
N ALA A 347 20.13 8.29 2.23
CA ALA A 347 18.95 9.14 2.15
C ALA A 347 17.65 8.31 2.06
N LEU A 348 17.61 7.32 1.19
CA LEU A 348 16.46 6.41 1.06
C LEU A 348 16.22 5.64 2.36
N THR A 349 17.27 5.07 2.94
CA THR A 349 17.17 4.32 4.19
C THR A 349 16.59 5.17 5.32
N ALA A 350 17.09 6.38 5.50
CA ALA A 350 16.61 7.30 6.53
C ALA A 350 15.15 7.73 6.29
N ALA A 351 14.79 8.07 5.05
CA ALA A 351 13.44 8.52 4.72
C ALA A 351 12.40 7.41 4.91
N PHE A 352 12.68 6.20 4.40
CA PHE A 352 11.78 5.07 4.60
C PHE A 352 11.70 4.64 6.06
N GLY A 353 12.80 4.64 6.80
CA GLY A 353 12.79 4.36 8.23
C GLY A 353 11.88 5.32 9.01
N ARG A 354 11.97 6.62 8.73
CA ARG A 354 11.11 7.65 9.37
C ARG A 354 9.64 7.50 8.99
N THR A 355 9.35 7.36 7.70
CA THR A 355 7.95 7.29 7.22
C THR A 355 7.27 5.98 7.63
N ILE A 356 7.99 4.85 7.64
CA ILE A 356 7.46 3.54 8.06
C ILE A 356 7.32 3.46 9.59
N LEU A 357 8.38 3.78 10.33
CA LEU A 357 8.39 3.58 11.78
C LEU A 357 7.74 4.76 12.53
N GLU A 358 8.21 6.01 12.33
CA GLU A 358 7.76 7.17 13.12
C GLU A 358 6.40 7.68 12.65
N LEU A 359 6.20 7.87 11.34
CA LEU A 359 4.95 8.39 10.79
C LEU A 359 3.88 7.30 10.68
N GLY A 360 4.29 6.04 10.45
CA GLY A 360 3.38 4.92 10.16
C GLY A 360 2.57 5.12 8.86
N PHE A 361 3.04 6.00 7.98
CA PHE A 361 2.44 6.31 6.69
C PHE A 361 3.56 6.54 5.67
N PHE A 362 3.62 5.74 4.63
CA PHE A 362 4.76 5.68 3.73
C PHE A 362 4.38 5.46 2.28
N HIS A 363 5.30 5.81 1.39
CA HIS A 363 5.23 5.54 -0.04
C HIS A 363 5.33 4.03 -0.30
N ALA A 364 4.31 3.44 -0.93
CA ALA A 364 4.18 1.99 -1.08
C ALA A 364 4.71 1.44 -2.41
N ASP A 365 5.09 2.31 -3.34
CA ASP A 365 5.60 1.94 -4.67
C ASP A 365 6.93 2.63 -5.03
N PRO A 366 8.00 2.36 -4.26
CA PRO A 366 9.29 3.02 -4.44
C PRO A 366 10.11 2.42 -5.60
N HIS A 367 9.52 2.33 -6.79
CA HIS A 367 10.30 1.84 -7.93
C HIS A 367 11.28 2.92 -8.45
N PRO A 368 12.37 2.52 -9.14
CA PRO A 368 13.41 3.47 -9.58
C PRO A 368 12.93 4.58 -10.51
N GLY A 369 11.74 4.49 -11.10
CA GLY A 369 11.11 5.54 -11.89
C GLY A 369 10.52 6.67 -11.04
N ASN A 370 10.15 6.39 -9.77
CA ASN A 370 9.59 7.36 -8.83
C ASN A 370 10.66 8.03 -7.94
N ILE A 371 11.90 7.58 -8.03
CA ILE A 371 13.05 8.15 -7.33
C ILE A 371 13.85 8.98 -8.32
N PHE A 372 14.02 10.26 -8.03
CA PHE A 372 14.74 11.19 -8.88
C PHE A 372 16.11 11.53 -8.30
N VAL A 373 17.07 11.63 -9.18
CA VAL A 373 18.36 12.26 -8.93
C VAL A 373 18.24 13.69 -9.43
N LEU A 374 18.18 14.64 -8.47
CA LEU A 374 18.02 16.06 -8.80
C LEU A 374 19.34 16.65 -9.29
N ASP A 375 19.25 17.76 -10.06
CA ASP A 375 20.44 18.43 -10.61
C ASP A 375 21.39 18.98 -9.56
N ASP A 376 20.89 19.25 -8.35
CA ASP A 376 21.69 19.66 -7.19
C ASP A 376 22.27 18.48 -6.36
N GLY A 377 22.11 17.26 -6.84
CA GLY A 377 22.60 16.03 -6.21
C GLY A 377 21.73 15.49 -5.08
N ARG A 378 20.60 16.13 -4.75
CA ARG A 378 19.63 15.59 -3.79
C ARG A 378 18.78 14.49 -4.42
N VAL A 379 18.10 13.76 -3.56
CA VAL A 379 17.17 12.70 -3.96
C VAL A 379 15.74 13.25 -3.91
N GLY A 380 14.99 13.06 -4.99
CA GLY A 380 13.57 13.38 -5.08
C GLY A 380 12.71 12.12 -5.02
N LEU A 381 11.52 12.20 -4.45
CA LEU A 381 10.52 11.14 -4.48
C LEU A 381 9.22 11.72 -5.04
N ILE A 382 8.69 11.09 -6.09
CA ILE A 382 7.48 11.53 -6.79
C ILE A 382 6.42 10.43 -6.78
N ASP A 383 5.23 10.73 -7.26
CA ASP A 383 4.07 9.84 -7.43
C ASP A 383 3.58 9.20 -6.13
N PHE A 384 2.79 9.97 -5.38
CA PHE A 384 2.19 9.55 -4.10
C PHE A 384 0.81 8.91 -4.26
N GLY A 385 0.46 8.44 -5.46
CA GLY A 385 -0.78 7.71 -5.74
C GLY A 385 -0.90 6.39 -4.99
N GLN A 386 0.23 5.79 -4.61
CA GLN A 386 0.26 4.57 -3.80
C GLN A 386 0.96 4.82 -2.47
N VAL A 387 0.16 5.00 -1.43
CA VAL A 387 0.64 5.15 -0.05
C VAL A 387 -0.03 4.13 0.86
N LYS A 388 0.63 3.78 1.95
CA LYS A 388 0.07 2.83 2.93
C LYS A 388 0.25 3.35 4.35
N GLN A 389 -0.75 3.06 5.17
CA GLN A 389 -0.70 3.31 6.61
C GLN A 389 -0.60 1.98 7.36
N ILE A 390 0.33 1.91 8.30
CA ILE A 390 0.44 0.80 9.25
C ILE A 390 -0.07 1.26 10.63
N GLY A 391 -0.66 0.32 11.37
CA GLY A 391 -1.19 0.61 12.68
C GLY A 391 -0.07 0.86 13.70
N ALA A 392 -0.32 1.70 14.72
CA ALA A 392 0.66 2.02 15.75
C ALA A 392 1.22 0.77 16.47
N ARG A 393 0.41 -0.28 16.63
CA ARG A 393 0.86 -1.54 17.19
C ARG A 393 1.84 -2.27 16.27
N GLN A 394 1.52 -2.35 14.98
CA GLN A 394 2.39 -2.98 13.97
C GLN A 394 3.72 -2.22 13.85
N SER A 395 3.67 -0.87 13.80
CA SER A 395 4.85 -0.02 13.79
C SER A 395 5.73 -0.25 15.03
N ALA A 396 5.14 -0.35 16.23
CA ALA A 396 5.87 -0.66 17.45
C ALA A 396 6.47 -2.06 17.46
N THR A 397 5.78 -3.07 16.91
CA THR A 397 6.32 -4.43 16.81
C THR A 397 7.44 -4.49 15.78
N LEU A 398 7.29 -3.80 14.62
CA LEU A 398 8.35 -3.67 13.64
C LEU A 398 9.60 -2.97 14.22
N ALA A 399 9.40 -1.91 15.01
CA ALA A 399 10.49 -1.25 15.72
C ALA A 399 11.24 -2.21 16.67
N ARG A 400 10.52 -3.07 17.40
CA ARG A 400 11.14 -4.11 18.24
C ARG A 400 11.91 -5.14 17.43
N VAL A 401 11.43 -5.50 16.23
CA VAL A 401 12.17 -6.35 15.29
C VAL A 401 13.50 -5.71 14.90
N MET A 402 13.48 -4.41 14.52
CA MET A 402 14.70 -3.70 14.14
C MET A 402 15.72 -3.68 15.28
N ILE A 403 15.29 -3.41 16.51
CA ILE A 403 16.16 -3.41 17.68
C ILE A 403 16.71 -4.83 17.95
N ALA A 404 15.86 -5.85 17.91
CA ALA A 404 16.30 -7.23 18.15
C ALA A 404 17.30 -7.72 17.08
N LEU A 405 17.13 -7.30 15.82
CA LEU A 405 18.09 -7.60 14.75
C LEU A 405 19.41 -6.86 14.94
N ASN A 406 19.38 -5.58 15.30
CA ASN A 406 20.59 -4.78 15.56
C ASN A 406 21.37 -5.27 16.80
N GLU A 407 20.69 -5.81 17.80
CA GLU A 407 21.30 -6.35 19.02
C GLU A 407 21.72 -7.82 18.88
N ARG A 408 21.45 -8.44 17.74
CA ARG A 408 21.85 -9.82 17.45
C ARG A 408 23.37 -9.94 17.35
N THR A 409 23.94 -10.83 18.14
CA THR A 409 25.38 -11.06 18.23
C THR A 409 25.87 -12.28 17.48
N SER A 410 24.99 -13.30 17.29
CA SER A 410 25.35 -14.55 16.63
C SER A 410 24.11 -15.23 16.02
N ASP A 411 24.31 -15.96 14.92
CA ASP A 411 23.29 -16.81 14.31
C ASP A 411 23.06 -18.12 15.09
N GLU A 412 23.90 -18.39 16.08
CA GLU A 412 23.81 -19.58 16.95
C GLU A 412 23.10 -19.29 18.29
N ASP A 413 22.81 -18.01 18.60
CA ASP A 413 22.10 -17.62 19.82
C ASP A 413 20.61 -17.90 19.68
N LEU A 414 20.19 -19.08 20.12
CA LEU A 414 18.80 -19.55 20.05
C LEU A 414 17.81 -18.66 20.79
N GLU A 415 18.25 -17.97 21.87
CA GLU A 415 17.35 -17.07 22.63
C GLU A 415 17.03 -15.82 21.82
N GLN A 416 18.03 -15.22 21.19
CA GLN A 416 17.86 -14.07 20.30
C GLN A 416 17.01 -14.45 19.06
N LEU A 417 17.26 -15.60 18.44
CA LEU A 417 16.48 -16.11 17.31
C LEU A 417 15.02 -16.38 17.70
N ASP A 418 14.77 -16.94 18.87
CA ASP A 418 13.41 -17.14 19.39
C ASP A 418 12.69 -15.81 19.67
N GLN A 419 13.40 -14.79 20.14
CA GLN A 419 12.85 -13.45 20.33
C GLN A 419 12.44 -12.82 18.97
N ILE A 420 13.31 -12.87 17.97
CA ILE A 420 13.04 -12.35 16.62
C ILE A 420 11.88 -13.13 15.99
N SER A 421 11.87 -14.47 16.13
CA SER A 421 10.78 -15.32 15.63
C SER A 421 9.43 -14.95 16.24
N ARG A 422 9.36 -14.75 17.57
CA ARG A 422 8.12 -14.31 18.24
C ARG A 422 7.62 -12.97 17.71
N LEU A 423 8.51 -12.01 17.52
CA LEU A 423 8.16 -10.69 16.96
C LEU A 423 7.69 -10.78 15.51
N ALA A 424 8.32 -11.60 14.67
CA ALA A 424 7.89 -11.84 13.29
C ALA A 424 6.50 -12.49 13.25
N LEU A 425 6.24 -13.46 14.12
CA LEU A 425 4.91 -14.07 14.26
C LEU A 425 3.86 -13.09 14.79
N GLU A 426 4.23 -12.18 15.71
CA GLU A 426 3.34 -11.10 16.20
C GLU A 426 2.99 -10.11 15.08
N LEU A 427 3.90 -9.83 14.15
CA LEU A 427 3.63 -9.05 12.94
C LEU A 427 2.67 -9.75 11.97
N GLY A 428 2.43 -11.05 12.14
CA GLY A 428 1.51 -11.82 11.32
C GLY A 428 2.17 -12.70 10.24
N VAL A 429 3.49 -12.81 10.23
CA VAL A 429 4.20 -13.77 9.39
C VAL A 429 3.76 -15.18 9.76
N ARG A 430 3.42 -16.02 8.78
CA ARG A 430 3.10 -17.44 8.98
C ARG A 430 3.86 -18.26 7.96
N LEU A 431 4.44 -19.35 8.40
CA LEU A 431 5.17 -20.30 7.60
C LEU A 431 4.37 -21.58 7.41
N ARG A 432 4.79 -22.39 6.47
CA ARG A 432 4.31 -23.76 6.30
C ARG A 432 4.66 -24.60 7.52
N ASP A 433 3.88 -25.65 7.76
CA ASP A 433 4.04 -26.49 8.94
C ASP A 433 5.31 -27.33 8.93
N ASP A 434 5.92 -27.52 7.74
CA ASP A 434 7.20 -28.21 7.50
C ASP A 434 8.42 -27.29 7.59
N ALA A 435 8.23 -25.99 7.80
CA ALA A 435 9.32 -25.02 7.88
C ALA A 435 10.17 -25.21 9.15
N PRO A 436 11.50 -25.01 9.09
CA PRO A 436 12.37 -25.00 10.25
C PRO A 436 11.90 -24.00 11.32
N ARG A 437 12.21 -24.29 12.60
CA ARG A 437 11.85 -23.45 13.74
C ARG A 437 12.39 -22.02 13.63
N GLU A 438 13.57 -21.89 13.04
CA GLU A 438 14.28 -20.63 12.82
C GLU A 438 13.69 -19.81 11.65
N GLY A 439 12.78 -20.38 10.87
CA GLY A 439 12.21 -19.77 9.67
C GLY A 439 11.67 -18.37 9.85
N PRO A 440 10.89 -18.04 10.91
CA PRO A 440 10.41 -16.68 11.13
C PRO A 440 11.55 -15.67 11.38
N ALA A 441 12.59 -16.07 12.13
CA ALA A 441 13.78 -15.24 12.33
C ALA A 441 14.56 -15.09 11.04
N ALA A 442 14.77 -16.18 10.29
CA ALA A 442 15.44 -16.16 8.98
C ALA A 442 14.71 -15.21 8.01
N THR A 443 13.38 -15.22 7.99
CA THR A 443 12.57 -14.29 7.18
C THR A 443 12.81 -12.82 7.58
N ALA A 444 12.84 -12.52 8.87
CA ALA A 444 13.08 -11.15 9.36
C ALA A 444 14.51 -10.68 9.04
N ILE A 445 15.51 -11.54 9.26
CA ILE A 445 16.91 -11.27 8.93
C ILE A 445 17.05 -11.05 7.44
N TRP A 446 16.51 -11.97 6.63
CA TRP A 446 16.52 -11.84 5.17
C TRP A 446 15.92 -10.52 4.69
N LEU A 447 14.82 -10.07 5.29
CA LEU A 447 14.13 -8.86 4.86
C LEU A 447 14.87 -7.58 5.27
N PHE A 448 15.46 -7.53 6.48
CA PHE A 448 15.94 -6.30 7.09
C PHE A 448 17.46 -6.24 7.33
N ASP A 449 18.18 -7.34 7.16
CA ASP A 449 19.63 -7.37 7.31
C ASP A 449 20.32 -7.89 6.04
N GLY A 450 20.64 -6.98 5.14
CA GLY A 450 21.34 -7.27 3.89
C GLY A 450 22.86 -7.46 4.06
N SER A 451 23.39 -7.37 5.29
CA SER A 451 24.82 -7.53 5.56
C SER A 451 25.25 -8.97 5.78
N VAL A 452 24.27 -9.88 6.02
CA VAL A 452 24.53 -11.30 6.32
C VAL A 452 24.84 -12.11 5.05
N GLU A 453 25.69 -13.11 5.20
CA GLU A 453 26.06 -14.06 4.13
C GLU A 453 25.29 -15.38 4.27
N THR A 454 24.81 -15.70 5.46
CA THR A 454 24.07 -16.92 5.78
C THR A 454 22.85 -16.60 6.62
N LEU A 455 21.85 -17.47 6.58
CA LEU A 455 20.63 -17.34 7.38
C LEU A 455 20.50 -18.53 8.34
N PRO A 456 19.93 -18.33 9.53
CA PRO A 456 19.69 -19.43 10.48
C PRO A 456 18.72 -20.47 9.89
N GLY A 457 18.84 -21.72 10.37
CA GLY A 457 18.02 -22.83 9.89
C GLY A 457 18.40 -23.36 8.51
N GLY A 458 19.59 -22.99 7.99
CA GLY A 458 20.12 -23.46 6.72
C GLY A 458 19.49 -22.80 5.49
N PHE A 459 18.78 -21.69 5.66
CA PHE A 459 18.20 -20.93 4.55
C PHE A 459 19.27 -20.17 3.75
N ASP A 460 19.02 -20.00 2.45
CA ASP A 460 19.83 -19.21 1.56
C ASP A 460 19.38 -17.74 1.51
N VAL A 461 20.33 -16.83 1.40
CA VAL A 461 20.04 -15.39 1.24
C VAL A 461 19.44 -15.04 -0.13
N SER A 462 19.61 -15.90 -1.14
CA SER A 462 19.09 -15.69 -2.48
C SER A 462 17.60 -15.98 -2.56
N GLU A 463 16.84 -15.02 -3.09
CA GLU A 463 15.39 -15.17 -3.31
C GLU A 463 15.03 -16.30 -4.29
N ILE A 464 15.92 -16.54 -5.26
CA ILE A 464 15.71 -17.53 -6.33
C ILE A 464 15.97 -18.96 -5.82
N SER A 465 16.76 -19.11 -4.75
CA SER A 465 17.07 -20.42 -4.19
C SER A 465 15.80 -21.18 -3.77
N PRO A 466 15.71 -22.48 -4.07
CA PRO A 466 14.65 -23.34 -3.53
C PRO A 466 14.57 -23.31 -2.00
N ASN A 467 15.71 -23.04 -1.34
CA ASN A 467 15.82 -22.96 0.11
C ASN A 467 15.75 -21.53 0.66
N SER A 468 15.13 -20.60 -0.07
CA SER A 468 14.88 -19.23 0.40
C SER A 468 13.78 -19.20 1.48
N PRO A 469 13.91 -18.34 2.52
CA PRO A 469 12.85 -18.15 3.53
C PRO A 469 11.49 -17.75 2.91
N VAL A 470 11.50 -17.10 1.75
CA VAL A 470 10.30 -16.70 1.02
C VAL A 470 9.49 -17.90 0.55
N LYS A 471 10.15 -19.01 0.19
CA LYS A 471 9.49 -20.22 -0.32
C LYS A 471 8.70 -20.99 0.73
N VAL A 472 9.00 -20.80 2.02
CA VAL A 472 8.29 -21.44 3.13
C VAL A 472 7.21 -20.53 3.74
N LEU A 473 6.99 -19.33 3.19
CA LEU A 473 5.92 -18.44 3.63
C LEU A 473 4.54 -19.02 3.27
N LYS A 474 3.64 -19.10 4.26
CA LYS A 474 2.23 -19.45 4.10
C LYS A 474 1.35 -18.21 4.04
N THR A 475 1.64 -17.22 4.89
CA THR A 475 0.93 -15.94 4.93
C THR A 475 1.91 -14.84 5.30
N PHE A 476 1.87 -13.76 4.53
CA PHE A 476 2.65 -12.55 4.78
C PHE A 476 1.70 -11.34 4.75
N PRO A 477 1.64 -10.52 5.82
CA PRO A 477 0.73 -9.37 5.86
C PRO A 477 0.98 -8.39 4.71
N GLN A 478 -0.08 -7.88 4.12
CA GLN A 478 0.01 -6.96 2.98
C GLN A 478 0.84 -5.71 3.32
N GLU A 479 0.69 -5.18 4.53
CA GLU A 479 1.46 -4.03 5.00
C GLU A 479 2.97 -4.31 5.01
N LEU A 480 3.38 -5.51 5.44
CA LEU A 480 4.79 -5.90 5.43
C LEU A 480 5.29 -6.18 4.02
N THR A 481 4.45 -6.68 3.11
CA THR A 481 4.80 -6.84 1.69
C THR A 481 5.19 -5.49 1.08
N LEU A 482 4.44 -4.42 1.41
CA LEU A 482 4.73 -3.08 0.90
C LEU A 482 5.97 -2.47 1.57
N VAL A 483 6.19 -2.71 2.87
CA VAL A 483 7.48 -2.41 3.52
C VAL A 483 8.61 -3.17 2.83
N GLY A 484 8.41 -4.46 2.51
CA GLY A 484 9.36 -5.31 1.80
C GLY A 484 9.80 -4.73 0.45
N ARG A 485 8.92 -4.10 -0.32
CA ARG A 485 9.31 -3.42 -1.56
C ARG A 485 10.39 -2.36 -1.34
N SER A 486 10.23 -1.54 -0.29
CA SER A 486 11.23 -0.53 0.05
C SER A 486 12.55 -1.17 0.49
N THR A 487 12.50 -2.26 1.26
CA THR A 487 13.71 -2.96 1.70
C THR A 487 14.44 -3.64 0.54
N VAL A 488 13.72 -4.30 -0.37
CA VAL A 488 14.30 -4.94 -1.57
C VAL A 488 14.95 -3.90 -2.48
N LEU A 489 14.32 -2.74 -2.70
CA LEU A 489 14.95 -1.65 -3.45
C LEU A 489 16.27 -1.22 -2.82
N ILE A 490 16.29 -0.92 -1.52
CA ILE A 490 17.48 -0.46 -0.81
C ILE A 490 18.58 -1.52 -0.85
N LYS A 491 18.25 -2.80 -0.61
CA LYS A 491 19.16 -3.92 -0.75
C LYS A 491 19.72 -4.05 -2.18
N GLY A 492 18.87 -3.87 -3.20
CA GLY A 492 19.30 -3.89 -4.59
C GLY A 492 20.29 -2.78 -4.94
N ILE A 493 20.11 -1.57 -4.40
CA ILE A 493 21.06 -0.46 -4.54
C ILE A 493 22.37 -0.79 -3.82
N ALA A 494 22.29 -1.27 -2.56
CA ALA A 494 23.47 -1.64 -1.79
C ALA A 494 24.31 -2.74 -2.49
N ALA A 495 23.64 -3.76 -3.03
CA ALA A 495 24.30 -4.83 -3.78
C ALA A 495 25.04 -4.31 -5.03
N ARG A 496 24.41 -3.40 -5.79
CA ARG A 496 25.05 -2.77 -6.96
C ARG A 496 26.27 -1.93 -6.60
N LEU A 497 26.26 -1.31 -5.41
CA LEU A 497 27.38 -0.54 -4.89
C LEU A 497 28.46 -1.43 -4.23
N GLY A 498 28.24 -2.73 -4.11
CA GLY A 498 29.12 -3.64 -3.41
C GLY A 498 29.24 -3.34 -1.91
N VAL A 499 28.20 -2.75 -1.30
CA VAL A 499 28.19 -2.33 0.12
C VAL A 499 27.35 -3.32 0.93
N LYS A 500 27.92 -3.84 2.02
CA LYS A 500 27.15 -4.55 3.04
C LYS A 500 26.31 -3.53 3.80
N TRP A 501 24.99 -3.69 3.78
CA TRP A 501 24.04 -2.73 4.32
C TRP A 501 22.96 -3.42 5.14
N SER A 502 22.88 -3.09 6.42
CA SER A 502 21.84 -3.56 7.34
C SER A 502 20.80 -2.46 7.57
N LEU A 503 19.58 -2.69 7.12
CA LEU A 503 18.46 -1.79 7.45
C LEU A 503 18.13 -1.82 8.93
N ALA A 504 18.34 -2.96 9.59
CA ALA A 504 18.11 -3.10 11.02
C ALA A 504 19.04 -2.16 11.80
N ASP A 505 20.31 -2.05 11.41
CA ASP A 505 21.27 -1.15 12.05
C ASP A 505 20.89 0.32 11.85
N GLU A 506 20.53 0.68 10.63
CA GLU A 506 20.16 2.05 10.29
C GLU A 506 18.82 2.47 10.92
N TRP A 507 17.88 1.54 11.07
CA TRP A 507 16.55 1.83 11.62
C TRP A 507 16.45 1.65 13.13
N ALA A 508 17.37 0.94 13.79
CA ALA A 508 17.34 0.73 15.23
C ALA A 508 17.32 2.05 16.04
N PRO A 509 18.10 3.11 15.69
CA PRO A 509 17.99 4.39 16.39
C PRO A 509 16.60 5.05 16.26
N ILE A 510 15.98 4.95 15.07
CA ILE A 510 14.63 5.45 14.82
C ILE A 510 13.62 4.65 15.65
N ALA A 511 13.78 3.32 15.68
CA ALA A 511 12.93 2.40 16.42
C ALA A 511 12.97 2.66 17.94
N ARG A 512 14.16 2.90 18.50
CA ARG A 512 14.32 3.23 19.94
C ARG A 512 13.59 4.53 20.27
N ARG A 513 13.78 5.60 19.50
CA ARG A 513 13.06 6.87 19.68
C ARG A 513 11.54 6.70 19.63
N LEU A 514 11.03 5.91 18.68
CA LEU A 514 9.58 5.62 18.60
C LEU A 514 9.05 4.98 19.88
N LEU A 515 9.71 3.94 20.39
CA LEU A 515 9.27 3.21 21.59
C LEU A 515 9.37 4.07 22.84
N GLU A 516 10.41 4.90 22.99
CA GLU A 516 10.55 5.86 24.08
C GLU A 516 9.42 6.89 24.10
N ARG A 517 9.06 7.44 22.94
CA ARG A 517 7.90 8.36 22.81
C ARG A 517 6.59 7.69 23.18
N GLN A 518 6.38 6.45 22.75
CA GLN A 518 5.16 5.69 23.10
C GLN A 518 5.10 5.39 24.60
N SER A 519 6.22 5.05 25.24
CA SER A 519 6.30 4.84 26.69
C SER A 519 5.99 6.11 27.45
N SER A 520 6.61 7.23 27.09
CA SER A 520 6.37 8.54 27.70
C SER A 520 4.93 9.03 27.51
N ALA A 521 4.32 8.78 26.32
CA ALA A 521 2.93 9.12 26.06
C ALA A 521 1.96 8.26 26.91
N ASN A 522 2.28 6.97 27.09
CA ASN A 522 1.50 6.08 27.95
C ASN A 522 1.60 6.48 29.44
N GLU A 523 2.80 6.86 29.90
CA GLU A 523 3.01 7.35 31.27
C GLU A 523 2.22 8.64 31.53
N ARG A 524 2.25 9.60 30.58
CA ARG A 524 1.43 10.82 30.67
C ARG A 524 -0.07 10.52 30.69
N ARG A 525 -0.54 9.57 29.86
CA ARG A 525 -1.95 9.12 29.86
C ARG A 525 -2.35 8.46 31.17
N LEU A 526 -1.46 7.72 31.81
CA LEU A 526 -1.69 7.07 33.11
C LEU A 526 -1.61 8.08 34.26
N GLY A 527 -0.83 9.17 34.10
CA GLY A 527 -0.71 10.27 35.08
C GLY A 527 -1.81 11.35 34.94
N GLU A 528 -2.52 11.43 33.82
CA GLU A 528 -3.64 12.37 33.66
C GLU A 528 -4.87 11.89 34.46
N PRO A 529 -5.49 12.75 35.29
CA PRO A 529 -6.76 12.40 35.90
C PRO A 529 -7.81 12.15 34.79
N PRO A 530 -8.65 11.11 34.94
CA PRO A 530 -9.60 10.74 33.90
C PRO A 530 -10.51 11.92 33.57
N LYS A 531 -10.57 12.29 32.27
CA LYS A 531 -11.39 13.42 31.79
C LYS A 531 -12.82 13.28 32.32
N LEU A 532 -13.42 14.36 32.81
CA LEU A 532 -14.74 14.41 33.46
C LEU A 532 -15.85 13.65 32.69
N ARG A 533 -15.78 13.57 31.35
CA ARG A 533 -16.72 12.81 30.51
C ARG A 533 -16.60 11.29 30.66
N SER A 534 -15.40 10.76 30.93
CA SER A 534 -15.19 9.32 31.19
C SER A 534 -15.58 8.94 32.61
N VAL A 535 -15.35 9.84 33.57
CA VAL A 535 -15.85 9.68 34.95
C VAL A 535 -17.38 9.68 35.00
N GLY A 536 -18.03 10.53 34.21
CA GLY A 536 -19.49 10.58 34.08
C GLY A 536 -20.08 9.27 33.54
N ARG A 537 -19.46 8.65 32.53
CA ARG A 537 -19.89 7.33 32.01
C ARG A 537 -19.62 6.18 33.01
N LEU A 538 -18.52 6.20 33.72
CA LEU A 538 -18.21 5.23 34.76
C LEU A 538 -19.19 5.36 35.94
N LEU A 539 -19.52 6.57 36.36
CA LEU A 539 -20.51 6.84 37.40
C LEU A 539 -21.94 6.44 36.95
N SER A 540 -22.29 6.63 35.68
CA SER A 540 -23.59 6.19 35.14
C SER A 540 -23.68 4.66 35.02
N ALA A 541 -22.63 3.97 34.61
CA ALA A 541 -22.55 2.51 34.56
C ALA A 541 -22.58 1.89 35.97
N TRP A 542 -21.96 2.53 36.96
CA TRP A 542 -22.04 2.15 38.36
C TRP A 542 -23.44 2.38 38.94
N ALA A 543 -24.10 3.47 38.59
CA ALA A 543 -25.48 3.75 38.99
C ALA A 543 -26.49 2.73 38.45
N ALA A 544 -26.16 2.07 37.33
CA ALA A 544 -26.97 1.02 36.70
C ALA A 544 -26.71 -0.40 37.27
N GLY A 545 -25.95 -0.52 38.36
CA GLY A 545 -25.67 -1.82 39.05
C GLY A 545 -24.59 -2.69 38.37
N LYS A 546 -23.97 -2.22 37.26
CA LYS A 546 -22.92 -2.98 36.55
C LYS A 546 -21.49 -2.54 36.90
N GLY A 547 -21.32 -1.70 37.93
CA GLY A 547 -20.07 -0.99 38.20
C GLY A 547 -18.99 -1.77 38.94
N SER A 548 -19.31 -2.87 39.63
CA SER A 548 -18.29 -3.54 40.45
C SER A 548 -17.24 -4.31 39.63
N ALA A 549 -17.65 -4.94 38.52
CA ALA A 549 -16.75 -5.67 37.65
C ALA A 549 -15.81 -4.71 36.85
N ILE A 550 -16.33 -3.55 36.45
CA ILE A 550 -15.57 -2.53 35.70
C ILE A 550 -14.50 -1.88 36.60
N VAL A 551 -14.81 -1.60 37.87
CA VAL A 551 -13.85 -1.03 38.82
C VAL A 551 -12.76 -2.04 39.19
N GLN A 552 -13.08 -3.33 39.22
CA GLN A 552 -12.09 -4.39 39.49
C GLN A 552 -11.09 -4.59 38.35
N ALA A 553 -11.47 -4.29 37.13
CA ALA A 553 -10.61 -4.39 35.93
C ALA A 553 -9.64 -3.20 35.75
N LEU A 554 -9.74 -2.13 36.56
CA LEU A 554 -8.88 -0.96 36.46
C LEU A 554 -7.54 -1.13 37.16
N PRO A 555 -6.44 -0.55 36.67
CA PRO A 555 -5.14 -0.53 37.34
C PRO A 555 -5.22 0.10 38.73
N THR A 556 -4.43 -0.44 39.66
CA THR A 556 -4.42 -0.06 41.10
C THR A 556 -4.37 1.45 41.39
N PRO A 557 -3.57 2.30 40.65
CA PRO A 557 -3.51 3.74 40.90
C PRO A 557 -4.83 4.47 40.58
N VAL A 558 -5.64 3.94 39.68
CA VAL A 558 -6.95 4.51 39.30
C VAL A 558 -8.08 3.95 40.16
N ARG A 559 -7.93 2.72 40.58
CA ARG A 559 -8.93 1.97 41.36
C ARG A 559 -9.16 2.53 42.77
N ARG A 560 -8.07 2.91 43.48
CA ARG A 560 -8.16 3.46 44.85
C ARG A 560 -8.92 4.80 44.94
N PRO A 561 -8.63 5.84 44.13
CA PRO A 561 -9.38 7.09 44.20
C PRO A 561 -10.83 6.94 43.74
N LEU A 562 -11.12 6.09 42.75
CA LEU A 562 -12.49 5.84 42.27
C LEU A 562 -13.34 5.08 43.31
N ALA A 563 -12.76 4.12 44.02
CA ALA A 563 -13.43 3.44 45.11
C ALA A 563 -13.80 4.41 46.27
N ALA A 564 -12.91 5.35 46.58
CA ALA A 564 -13.16 6.37 47.61
C ALA A 564 -14.29 7.35 47.20
N VAL A 565 -14.33 7.76 45.94
CA VAL A 565 -15.42 8.60 45.38
C VAL A 565 -16.74 7.82 45.36
N ALA A 566 -16.74 6.56 44.97
CA ALA A 566 -17.93 5.69 44.99
C ALA A 566 -18.53 5.55 46.36
N VAL A 567 -17.72 5.32 47.40
CA VAL A 567 -18.16 5.26 48.81
C VAL A 567 -18.79 6.58 49.27
N ARG A 568 -18.20 7.73 48.90
CA ARG A 568 -18.75 9.06 49.26
C ARG A 568 -20.08 9.31 48.57
N VAL A 569 -20.25 8.95 47.31
CA VAL A 569 -21.49 9.12 46.54
C VAL A 569 -22.60 8.23 47.11
N THR A 570 -22.26 7.02 47.52
CA THR A 570 -23.23 6.09 48.16
C THR A 570 -23.71 6.64 49.50
N LYS A 571 -22.82 7.06 50.38
CA LYS A 571 -23.17 7.71 51.65
C LYS A 571 -24.05 8.99 51.46
N PHE A 572 -23.72 9.81 50.44
CA PHE A 572 -24.53 11.01 50.15
C PHE A 572 -25.95 10.65 49.63
N ARG A 573 -26.11 9.59 48.87
CA ARG A 573 -27.43 9.10 48.40
C ARG A 573 -28.25 8.51 49.54
N GLU A 574 -27.64 7.76 50.42
CA GLU A 574 -28.30 7.22 51.62
C GLU A 574 -28.78 8.35 52.51
N ALA A 575 -27.93 9.33 52.83
CA ALA A 575 -28.29 10.48 53.63
C ALA A 575 -29.42 11.31 52.95
N ARG A 576 -29.44 11.42 51.63
CA ARG A 576 -30.51 12.09 50.89
C ARG A 576 -31.83 11.28 50.90
N ARG A 577 -31.75 9.96 50.84
CA ARG A 577 -32.95 9.07 50.99
C ARG A 577 -33.52 9.16 52.37
N GLU A 578 -32.70 9.15 53.42
CA GLU A 578 -33.14 9.32 54.78
C GLU A 578 -33.80 10.68 55.04
N ARG A 579 -33.21 11.80 54.51
CA ARG A 579 -33.81 13.12 54.57
C ARG A 579 -35.17 13.17 53.86
N LYS A 580 -35.32 12.52 52.69
CA LYS A 580 -36.60 12.43 51.98
C LYS A 580 -37.61 11.54 52.71
N ALA A 581 -37.18 10.49 53.38
CA ALA A 581 -38.04 9.63 54.21
C ALA A 581 -38.55 10.36 55.43
N ARG A 582 -37.68 11.12 56.15
CA ARG A 582 -38.06 11.97 57.28
C ARG A 582 -39.03 13.10 56.87
N ALA A 583 -38.82 13.73 55.71
CA ALA A 583 -39.73 14.77 55.18
C ALA A 583 -41.11 14.21 54.77
N ARG A 584 -41.20 12.95 54.33
CA ARG A 584 -42.49 12.28 54.04
C ARG A 584 -43.19 11.72 55.31
N GLY A 585 -42.43 11.45 56.39
CA GLY A 585 -42.99 11.02 57.66
C GLY A 585 -43.62 12.16 58.46
N SER A 586 -43.12 13.42 58.28
CA SER A 586 -43.66 14.60 58.97
C SER A 586 -44.94 15.16 58.33
N SER A 587 -45.27 14.77 57.10
CA SER A 587 -46.50 15.23 56.40
C SER A 587 -47.70 14.30 56.60
N ARG A 588 -47.56 13.19 57.38
CA ARG A 588 -48.69 12.27 57.70
C ARG A 588 -49.23 12.43 59.12
N GLY A 589 -48.81 13.47 59.84
CA GLY A 589 -49.20 13.69 61.25
C GLY A 589 -50.08 14.95 61.48
N GLN A 590 -50.73 15.52 60.49
CA GLN A 590 -51.69 16.59 60.69
C GLN A 590 -52.90 16.48 59.72
N GLN A 591 -53.90 15.73 60.13
CA GLN A 591 -55.28 15.98 59.81
C GLN A 591 -56.16 15.59 60.99
N PRO A 592 -57.12 16.42 61.34
CA PRO A 592 -57.91 16.35 62.58
C PRO A 592 -58.88 15.17 62.59
#